data_414dff9ac15155dd9dd1607cbd3b3ec2
#
_entry.id   414dff9ac15155dd9dd1607cbd3b3ec2
#
_cell.length_a   1.000
_cell.length_b   1.000
_cell.length_c   1.000
_cell.angle_alpha   90.00
_cell.angle_beta   90.00
_cell.angle_gamma   90.00
#
_symmetry.space_group_name_H-M   'P 1'
#
loop_
_entity.id
_entity.type
_entity.pdbx_description
1 polymer ?
#
loop_
_entity_poly.entity_id
_entity_poly.type
_entity_poly.pdbx_seq_one_letter_code
_entity_poly.pdbx_strand_id
1 'polypeptide(L)'
;MRKVILALALLPMGVVNYSTYANTIDEQSKLLEQMERSISHVEQKETPAFTVLTEGVVPQKIDQLSNDEPEFLIHHIELSQVPAEFSFLQTMVAKKEHQLYGVRSINAVLDELNTALLDRGYVTSRVYMEPQNIGNGTLRLSLLVGTVEEIQFKGVAGNYTNALAFHKGHILNMRKIEQTVDNLNTVPHQKAKVQLQPGSNLGTSIVVFQIENKSKVEVTTGFDNFGNEGTGRFQGNVSITVGRPLDRSDTLYYSLTRSRHSDSINVSTSNYVSYQIPIGNDSITLSHSNSDYQQRVAYAIKPFISSGNFTSDELRWKHVLHRNSQQITELVQGLTHKTRHSFINGSEIDVQRRNTTSWSIGIHQKRYGKNESLDWLVQYERGVPWWASPGPTDYLGEATTQYHIYTGKVNYQRTLTLWNRKATYTMEAKGQYTNSKLYSSEFFNIGGWHNIRGFTGDRNLAAEQGFYVRNTLDVSLNQNHTLYLGLDYGKVYGKSTEDILGTKLWGGAVGMKGHYGSANYNIFLSTPLQVPNGFTVPHRVLGIQMSVAL
;
A
#
# COMPACT_ATOMS: atom_id res chain seq x y z
N MET A 1 10.27 -15.68 -48.39
CA MET A 1 10.13 -15.19 -47.03
C MET A 1 11.30 -15.54 -46.09
N ARG A 2 11.92 -16.72 -46.15
CA ARG A 2 13.09 -17.07 -45.31
C ARG A 2 14.38 -16.28 -45.56
N LYS A 3 14.56 -15.61 -46.72
CA LYS A 3 15.79 -14.88 -47.08
C LYS A 3 15.83 -13.43 -46.55
N VAL A 4 14.71 -12.84 -46.11
CA VAL A 4 14.67 -11.49 -45.55
C VAL A 4 15.01 -11.48 -44.05
N ILE A 5 14.74 -12.57 -43.36
CA ILE A 5 15.06 -12.75 -41.94
C ILE A 5 16.57 -12.90 -41.68
N LEU A 6 17.29 -13.52 -42.62
CA LEU A 6 18.74 -13.73 -42.53
C LEU A 6 19.55 -12.45 -42.81
N ALA A 7 19.01 -11.48 -43.53
CA ALA A 7 19.68 -10.22 -43.85
C ALA A 7 19.70 -9.22 -42.66
N LEU A 8 18.79 -9.39 -41.71
CA LEU A 8 18.78 -8.58 -40.45
C LEU A 8 19.73 -9.13 -39.38
N ALA A 9 20.15 -10.40 -39.50
CA ALA A 9 21.06 -11.06 -38.56
C ALA A 9 22.55 -10.91 -38.92
N LEU A 10 22.90 -10.38 -40.12
CA LEU A 10 24.26 -10.23 -40.62
C LEU A 10 24.67 -8.79 -40.97
N LEU A 11 23.97 -7.79 -40.45
CA LEU A 11 24.47 -6.42 -40.46
C LEU A 11 25.64 -6.32 -39.46
N PRO A 12 26.82 -5.75 -39.87
CA PRO A 12 27.94 -5.62 -38.97
C PRO A 12 27.50 -4.81 -37.75
N MET A 13 27.94 -5.22 -36.54
CA MET A 13 27.76 -4.52 -35.27
C MET A 13 28.54 -3.19 -35.29
N GLY A 14 28.21 -2.31 -36.20
CA GLY A 14 28.73 -0.98 -36.35
C GLY A 14 27.56 0.00 -36.35
N VAL A 15 27.34 0.64 -35.20
CA VAL A 15 26.40 1.78 -35.04
C VAL A 15 24.94 1.43 -35.30
N VAL A 16 24.40 0.44 -34.62
CA VAL A 16 22.97 0.42 -34.31
C VAL A 16 22.76 1.48 -33.22
N ASN A 17 22.07 2.57 -33.57
CA ASN A 17 21.70 3.58 -32.58
C ASN A 17 20.96 2.91 -31.43
N TYR A 18 21.59 2.78 -30.27
CA TYR A 18 21.02 2.24 -29.03
C TYR A 18 19.69 2.92 -28.63
N SER A 19 19.40 4.10 -29.19
CA SER A 19 18.16 4.83 -28.97
C SER A 19 16.88 4.11 -29.44
N THR A 20 16.96 3.24 -30.44
CA THR A 20 15.76 2.58 -30.99
C THR A 20 15.34 1.36 -30.18
N TYR A 21 16.29 0.63 -29.60
CA TYR A 21 16.00 -0.47 -28.66
C TYR A 21 15.56 0.08 -27.28
N ALA A 22 16.15 1.18 -26.84
CA ALA A 22 15.76 1.86 -25.61
C ALA A 22 14.29 2.28 -25.64
N ASN A 23 13.80 2.86 -26.73
CA ASN A 23 12.43 3.39 -26.83
C ASN A 23 11.32 2.31 -26.66
N THR A 24 11.52 1.07 -27.08
CA THR A 24 10.53 -0.02 -26.91
C THR A 24 10.49 -0.58 -25.49
N ILE A 25 11.65 -0.62 -24.83
CA ILE A 25 11.78 -1.02 -23.41
C ILE A 25 11.19 0.08 -22.52
N ASP A 26 11.39 1.35 -22.86
CA ASP A 26 10.87 2.51 -22.12
C ASP A 26 9.34 2.56 -22.11
N GLU A 27 8.66 2.29 -23.23
CA GLU A 27 7.19 2.25 -23.26
C GLU A 27 6.64 1.21 -22.30
N GLN A 28 7.23 0.03 -22.29
CA GLN A 28 6.79 -1.08 -21.46
C GLN A 28 7.02 -0.80 -19.97
N SER A 29 8.15 -0.18 -19.62
CA SER A 29 8.45 0.23 -18.24
C SER A 29 7.44 1.26 -17.72
N LYS A 30 7.03 2.20 -18.56
CA LYS A 30 6.01 3.21 -18.21
C LYS A 30 4.62 2.63 -18.05
N LEU A 31 4.25 1.67 -18.88
CA LEU A 31 2.97 0.97 -18.73
C LEU A 31 2.93 0.21 -17.40
N LEU A 32 4.04 -0.40 -16.98
CA LEU A 32 4.17 -1.01 -15.66
C LEU A 32 4.06 0.02 -14.53
N GLU A 33 4.69 1.20 -14.64
CA GLU A 33 4.53 2.28 -13.67
C GLU A 33 3.10 2.80 -13.59
N GLN A 34 2.39 2.90 -14.72
CA GLN A 34 0.97 3.28 -14.74
C GLN A 34 0.09 2.25 -14.04
N MET A 35 0.37 0.97 -14.24
CA MET A 35 -0.31 -0.12 -13.54
C MET A 35 -0.05 -0.07 -12.02
N GLU A 36 1.21 0.05 -11.61
CA GLU A 36 1.58 0.16 -10.19
C GLU A 36 0.87 1.34 -9.52
N ARG A 37 0.60 2.43 -10.24
CA ARG A 37 -0.17 3.58 -9.73
C ARG A 37 -1.64 3.27 -9.56
N SER A 38 -2.25 2.61 -10.53
CA SER A 38 -3.65 2.21 -10.39
C SER A 38 -3.83 1.33 -9.16
N ILE A 39 -2.88 0.43 -8.91
CA ILE A 39 -2.83 -0.40 -7.69
C ILE A 39 -2.60 0.48 -6.45
N SER A 40 -1.62 1.37 -6.46
CA SER A 40 -1.30 2.23 -5.31
C SER A 40 -2.41 3.23 -4.99
N HIS A 41 -3.17 3.69 -5.98
CA HIS A 41 -4.32 4.57 -5.77
C HIS A 41 -5.46 3.86 -5.04
N VAL A 42 -5.68 2.59 -5.32
CA VAL A 42 -6.62 1.76 -4.54
C VAL A 42 -6.11 1.56 -3.11
N GLU A 43 -4.81 1.30 -2.92
CA GLU A 43 -4.20 1.08 -1.61
C GLU A 43 -4.10 2.34 -0.72
N GLN A 44 -3.92 3.54 -1.31
CA GLN A 44 -3.79 4.80 -0.55
C GLN A 44 -5.11 5.31 0.05
N LYS A 45 -6.27 4.83 -0.39
CA LYS A 45 -7.56 5.17 0.23
C LYS A 45 -7.78 4.56 1.61
N GLU A 46 -6.93 3.65 2.05
CA GLU A 46 -7.01 3.00 3.36
C GLU A 46 -6.35 3.83 4.49
N THR A 47 -6.75 5.09 4.71
CA THR A 47 -6.39 5.81 5.93
C THR A 47 -7.43 5.55 7.01
N PRO A 48 -7.07 4.93 8.14
CA PRO A 48 -8.02 4.70 9.21
C PRO A 48 -8.37 6.02 9.89
N ALA A 49 -9.55 6.54 9.61
CA ALA A 49 -10.17 7.60 10.40
C ALA A 49 -11.03 6.93 11.48
N PHE A 50 -10.40 6.42 12.54
CA PHE A 50 -11.12 5.77 13.60
C PHE A 50 -11.46 6.76 14.71
N THR A 51 -12.75 7.04 14.91
CA THR A 51 -13.26 7.78 16.06
C THR A 51 -14.20 6.86 16.83
N VAL A 52 -13.75 6.33 17.97
CA VAL A 52 -14.64 5.67 18.93
C VAL A 52 -15.32 6.74 19.76
N LEU A 53 -16.62 6.83 19.66
CA LEU A 53 -17.43 7.53 20.66
C LEU A 53 -17.67 6.56 21.83
N THR A 54 -16.69 6.45 22.73
CA THR A 54 -16.94 5.89 24.06
C THR A 54 -17.46 7.02 24.95
N GLU A 55 -18.73 7.00 25.26
CA GLU A 55 -19.20 7.73 26.44
C GLU A 55 -18.53 7.06 27.66
N GLY A 56 -17.47 7.71 28.14
CA GLY A 56 -16.54 7.15 29.09
C GLY A 56 -17.15 7.00 30.48
N VAL A 57 -17.07 5.79 31.01
CA VAL A 57 -16.96 5.62 32.45
C VAL A 57 -15.53 6.00 32.84
N VAL A 58 -15.35 7.23 33.30
CA VAL A 58 -14.08 7.67 33.92
C VAL A 58 -13.95 6.95 35.24
N PRO A 59 -12.87 6.20 35.52
CA PRO A 59 -12.64 5.66 36.85
C PRO A 59 -12.52 6.83 37.83
N GLN A 60 -13.33 6.85 38.88
CA GLN A 60 -13.16 7.81 39.97
C GLN A 60 -11.80 7.50 40.63
N LYS A 61 -10.89 8.45 40.57
CA LYS A 61 -9.69 8.47 41.39
C LYS A 61 -10.09 8.61 42.86
N ILE A 62 -9.85 7.58 43.64
CA ILE A 62 -10.01 7.64 45.12
C ILE A 62 -8.72 8.25 45.68
N ASP A 63 -8.69 9.58 45.78
CA ASP A 63 -7.51 10.34 46.24
C ASP A 63 -7.46 10.61 47.77
N GLN A 64 -8.29 9.95 48.58
CA GLN A 64 -8.33 10.20 50.04
C GLN A 64 -8.31 8.92 50.86
N LEU A 65 -7.16 8.27 50.95
CA LEU A 65 -6.91 7.24 51.98
C LEU A 65 -5.71 7.66 52.84
N SER A 66 -5.82 7.46 54.19
CA SER A 66 -4.77 7.81 55.15
C SER A 66 -3.51 6.96 54.96
N ASN A 67 -2.36 7.46 55.41
CA ASN A 67 -1.06 6.77 55.28
C ASN A 67 -0.86 5.59 56.23
N ASP A 68 -1.81 5.30 57.15
CA ASP A 68 -1.73 4.22 58.16
C ASP A 68 -2.72 3.10 57.84
N GLU A 69 -2.53 2.42 56.73
CA GLU A 69 -3.33 1.23 56.41
C GLU A 69 -2.59 -0.05 56.78
N PRO A 70 -3.29 -1.08 57.34
CA PRO A 70 -2.67 -2.36 57.62
C PRO A 70 -2.21 -3.05 56.33
N GLU A 71 -0.96 -3.50 56.32
CA GLU A 71 -0.39 -4.31 55.22
C GLU A 71 -0.36 -5.78 55.59
N PHE A 72 -0.65 -6.65 54.64
CA PHE A 72 -0.66 -8.11 54.77
C PHE A 72 0.34 -8.71 53.79
N LEU A 73 1.10 -9.69 54.24
CA LEU A 73 1.98 -10.45 53.36
C LEU A 73 1.14 -11.42 52.52
N ILE A 74 1.12 -11.19 51.21
CA ILE A 74 0.40 -12.04 50.26
C ILE A 74 1.39 -13.02 49.63
N HIS A 75 1.18 -14.31 49.91
CA HIS A 75 1.99 -15.41 49.37
C HIS A 75 1.49 -15.84 48.00
N HIS A 76 0.17 -15.76 47.78
CA HIS A 76 -0.47 -16.26 46.58
C HIS A 76 -1.54 -15.27 46.08
N ILE A 77 -1.56 -15.02 44.75
CA ILE A 77 -2.61 -14.28 44.11
C ILE A 77 -3.35 -15.20 43.12
N GLU A 78 -4.54 -15.63 43.49
CA GLU A 78 -5.40 -16.46 42.68
C GLU A 78 -6.19 -15.60 41.70
N LEU A 79 -6.05 -15.84 40.39
CA LEU A 79 -6.91 -15.28 39.35
C LEU A 79 -7.70 -16.44 38.74
N SER A 80 -9.01 -16.52 39.08
CA SER A 80 -9.89 -17.62 38.70
C SER A 80 -10.45 -17.48 37.30
N GLN A 81 -10.70 -18.60 36.60
CA GLN A 81 -11.42 -18.70 35.31
C GLN A 81 -10.86 -17.83 34.18
N VAL A 82 -9.54 -17.88 34.00
CA VAL A 82 -8.85 -17.09 32.97
C VAL A 82 -8.88 -17.83 31.63
N PRO A 83 -9.63 -17.34 30.61
CA PRO A 83 -9.51 -17.86 29.25
C PRO A 83 -8.09 -17.74 28.69
N ALA A 84 -7.75 -18.58 27.70
CA ALA A 84 -6.41 -18.61 27.10
C ALA A 84 -5.95 -17.25 26.56
N GLU A 85 -6.87 -16.44 26.03
CA GLU A 85 -6.62 -15.09 25.53
C GLU A 85 -6.09 -14.12 26.60
N PHE A 86 -6.36 -14.40 27.88
CA PHE A 86 -5.93 -13.59 29.02
C PHE A 86 -4.78 -14.21 29.82
N SER A 87 -4.11 -15.24 29.30
CA SER A 87 -2.98 -15.92 29.97
C SER A 87 -1.85 -14.99 30.42
N PHE A 88 -1.69 -13.84 29.72
CA PHE A 88 -0.76 -12.79 30.12
C PHE A 88 -1.05 -12.21 31.50
N LEU A 89 -2.32 -12.15 31.95
CA LEU A 89 -2.69 -11.71 33.28
C LEU A 89 -2.11 -12.64 34.36
N GLN A 90 -2.13 -13.97 34.15
CA GLN A 90 -1.53 -14.92 35.07
C GLN A 90 -0.03 -14.69 35.20
N THR A 91 0.67 -14.42 34.10
CA THR A 91 2.10 -14.08 34.12
C THR A 91 2.38 -12.76 34.84
N MET A 92 1.47 -11.78 34.76
CA MET A 92 1.60 -10.53 35.51
C MET A 92 1.36 -10.72 36.98
N VAL A 93 0.35 -11.48 37.37
CA VAL A 93 -0.03 -11.79 38.76
C VAL A 93 1.09 -12.56 39.45
N ALA A 94 1.67 -13.58 38.84
CA ALA A 94 2.76 -14.37 39.42
C ALA A 94 4.01 -13.55 39.83
N LYS A 95 4.24 -12.41 39.14
CA LYS A 95 5.34 -11.50 39.50
C LYS A 95 5.06 -10.63 40.72
N LYS A 96 3.84 -10.65 41.24
CA LYS A 96 3.33 -9.81 42.33
C LYS A 96 3.16 -10.61 43.65
N GLU A 97 3.45 -11.90 43.66
CA GLU A 97 3.39 -12.73 44.85
C GLU A 97 4.54 -12.41 45.82
N HIS A 98 4.40 -12.86 47.08
CA HIS A 98 5.38 -12.71 48.15
C HIS A 98 5.73 -11.24 48.50
N GLN A 99 4.75 -10.35 48.48
CA GLN A 99 4.90 -8.95 48.81
C GLN A 99 3.87 -8.49 49.85
N LEU A 100 4.15 -7.35 50.50
CA LEU A 100 3.20 -6.71 51.42
C LEU A 100 2.17 -5.90 50.65
N TYR A 101 0.91 -6.06 50.97
CA TYR A 101 -0.23 -5.40 50.33
C TYR A 101 -1.15 -4.74 51.36
N GLY A 102 -1.38 -3.46 51.19
CA GLY A 102 -2.49 -2.70 51.71
C GLY A 102 -3.51 -2.33 50.63
N VAL A 103 -4.53 -1.61 50.96
CA VAL A 103 -5.59 -1.23 50.00
C VAL A 103 -5.05 -0.47 48.78
N ARG A 104 -4.07 0.41 48.95
CA ARG A 104 -3.43 1.15 47.84
C ARG A 104 -2.68 0.28 46.88
N SER A 105 -1.86 -0.63 47.41
CA SER A 105 -1.06 -1.55 46.57
C SER A 105 -1.94 -2.58 45.84
N ILE A 106 -3.02 -3.04 46.45
CA ILE A 106 -4.03 -3.88 45.77
C ILE A 106 -4.71 -3.12 44.62
N ASN A 107 -5.15 -1.88 44.88
CA ASN A 107 -5.74 -1.05 43.81
C ASN A 107 -4.74 -0.77 42.69
N ALA A 108 -3.46 -0.53 42.98
CA ALA A 108 -2.42 -0.37 41.99
C ALA A 108 -2.24 -1.64 41.11
N VAL A 109 -2.32 -2.82 41.71
CA VAL A 109 -2.29 -4.10 40.95
C VAL A 109 -3.54 -4.22 40.05
N LEU A 110 -4.72 -3.94 40.57
CA LEU A 110 -5.96 -3.96 39.78
C LEU A 110 -5.90 -2.96 38.60
N ASP A 111 -5.40 -1.76 38.83
CA ASP A 111 -5.23 -0.72 37.80
C ASP A 111 -4.22 -1.16 36.73
N GLU A 112 -3.10 -1.78 37.14
CA GLU A 112 -2.10 -2.30 36.21
C GLU A 112 -2.69 -3.44 35.32
N LEU A 113 -3.42 -4.38 35.92
CA LEU A 113 -4.06 -5.47 35.20
C LEU A 113 -5.15 -4.96 34.24
N ASN A 114 -5.98 -4.00 34.70
CA ASN A 114 -7.00 -3.40 33.88
C ASN A 114 -6.42 -2.52 32.76
N THR A 115 -5.34 -1.80 33.00
CA THR A 115 -4.59 -1.08 31.96
C THR A 115 -4.05 -2.05 30.92
N ALA A 116 -3.51 -3.18 31.34
CA ALA A 116 -3.02 -4.22 30.42
C ALA A 116 -4.12 -4.83 29.55
N LEU A 117 -5.36 -4.94 30.08
CA LEU A 117 -6.54 -5.32 29.29
C LEU A 117 -6.90 -4.26 28.25
N LEU A 118 -6.96 -3.00 28.68
CA LEU A 118 -7.29 -1.85 27.80
C LEU A 118 -6.28 -1.71 26.66
N ASP A 119 -4.99 -1.79 26.95
CA ASP A 119 -3.91 -1.67 25.96
C ASP A 119 -4.01 -2.75 24.87
N ARG A 120 -4.47 -3.95 25.26
CA ARG A 120 -4.72 -5.06 24.33
C ARG A 120 -6.08 -5.01 23.66
N GLY A 121 -6.91 -3.99 23.96
CA GLY A 121 -8.21 -3.77 23.34
C GLY A 121 -9.40 -4.46 24.02
N TYR A 122 -9.23 -5.05 25.19
CA TYR A 122 -10.32 -5.69 25.96
C TYR A 122 -11.07 -4.68 26.83
N VAL A 123 -11.70 -3.71 26.19
CA VAL A 123 -12.28 -2.51 26.82
C VAL A 123 -13.49 -2.81 27.74
N THR A 124 -14.14 -3.97 27.58
CA THR A 124 -15.31 -4.39 28.40
C THR A 124 -14.97 -5.48 29.40
N SER A 125 -13.74 -6.01 29.37
CA SER A 125 -13.26 -6.97 30.37
C SER A 125 -12.63 -6.22 31.55
N ARG A 126 -12.81 -6.74 32.78
CA ARG A 126 -12.31 -6.12 34.00
C ARG A 126 -11.83 -7.15 34.98
N VAL A 127 -10.67 -6.90 35.61
CA VAL A 127 -10.23 -7.58 36.83
C VAL A 127 -10.73 -6.79 38.02
N TYR A 128 -11.36 -7.46 38.96
CA TYR A 128 -11.90 -6.88 40.17
C TYR A 128 -11.66 -7.80 41.37
N MET A 129 -11.86 -7.28 42.55
CA MET A 129 -11.75 -8.00 43.78
C MET A 129 -13.11 -8.00 44.50
N GLU A 130 -13.56 -9.17 44.89
CA GLU A 130 -14.72 -9.30 45.77
C GLU A 130 -14.32 -9.09 47.24
N PRO A 131 -15.24 -8.68 48.11
CA PRO A 131 -14.96 -8.56 49.54
C PRO A 131 -14.41 -9.91 50.10
N GLN A 132 -13.23 -9.88 50.68
CA GLN A 132 -12.55 -11.08 51.18
C GLN A 132 -11.63 -10.78 52.37
N ASN A 133 -11.28 -11.81 53.10
CA ASN A 133 -10.26 -11.73 54.14
C ASN A 133 -8.88 -12.14 53.56
N ILE A 134 -7.96 -11.20 53.49
CA ILE A 134 -6.61 -11.38 52.95
C ILE A 134 -5.59 -11.77 54.06
N GLY A 135 -5.99 -11.82 55.33
CA GLY A 135 -5.11 -12.14 56.45
C GLY A 135 -4.55 -13.56 56.41
N ASN A 136 -5.10 -14.43 55.54
CA ASN A 136 -4.57 -15.80 55.31
C ASN A 136 -3.43 -15.85 54.28
N GLY A 137 -2.99 -14.70 53.75
CA GLY A 137 -1.91 -14.58 52.76
C GLY A 137 -2.31 -14.90 51.32
N THR A 138 -3.60 -15.05 51.03
CA THR A 138 -4.11 -15.27 49.68
C THR A 138 -5.00 -14.10 49.21
N LEU A 139 -4.67 -13.52 48.05
CA LEU A 139 -5.49 -12.50 47.39
C LEU A 139 -6.22 -13.16 46.21
N ARG A 140 -7.54 -13.16 46.24
CA ARG A 140 -8.38 -13.68 45.13
C ARG A 140 -8.87 -12.55 44.27
N LEU A 141 -8.57 -12.66 42.98
CA LEU A 141 -9.02 -11.73 41.93
C LEU A 141 -9.98 -12.45 41.00
N SER A 142 -11.00 -11.76 40.57
CA SER A 142 -12.01 -12.27 39.62
C SER A 142 -11.90 -11.52 38.30
N LEU A 143 -12.06 -12.25 37.18
CA LEU A 143 -12.06 -11.68 35.83
C LEU A 143 -13.48 -11.69 35.27
N LEU A 144 -14.05 -10.49 35.07
CA LEU A 144 -15.25 -10.33 34.25
C LEU A 144 -14.84 -10.27 32.79
N VAL A 145 -15.23 -11.27 32.00
CA VAL A 145 -14.93 -11.35 30.56
C VAL A 145 -16.02 -10.63 29.79
N GLY A 146 -15.62 -9.60 29.03
CA GLY A 146 -16.52 -8.88 28.14
C GLY A 146 -16.77 -9.66 26.85
N THR A 147 -18.02 -9.96 26.51
CA THR A 147 -18.39 -10.72 25.30
C THR A 147 -19.39 -9.98 24.43
N VAL A 148 -19.45 -10.34 23.15
CA VAL A 148 -20.37 -9.78 22.17
C VAL A 148 -21.70 -10.54 22.24
N GLU A 149 -22.77 -9.87 22.66
CA GLU A 149 -24.11 -10.44 22.69
C GLU A 149 -24.78 -10.38 21.33
N GLU A 150 -24.67 -9.23 20.65
CA GLU A 150 -25.32 -8.98 19.36
C GLU A 150 -24.49 -8.01 18.52
N ILE A 151 -24.58 -8.13 17.20
CA ILE A 151 -24.00 -7.20 16.23
C ILE A 151 -25.13 -6.62 15.38
N GLN A 152 -25.27 -5.31 15.39
CA GLN A 152 -26.31 -4.59 14.65
C GLN A 152 -25.71 -3.66 13.62
N PHE A 153 -26.32 -3.61 12.43
CA PHE A 153 -26.00 -2.64 11.39
C PHE A 153 -27.20 -1.68 11.24
N LYS A 154 -26.95 -0.38 11.34
CA LYS A 154 -27.94 0.69 11.19
C LYS A 154 -27.53 1.63 10.07
N GLY A 155 -28.51 2.26 9.44
CA GLY A 155 -28.30 3.19 8.33
C GLY A 155 -28.51 2.52 6.97
N VAL A 156 -27.48 2.48 6.11
CA VAL A 156 -27.62 1.90 4.76
C VAL A 156 -27.80 0.39 4.84
N ALA A 157 -28.88 -0.11 4.23
CA ALA A 157 -29.18 -1.55 4.18
C ALA A 157 -28.14 -2.31 3.33
N GLY A 158 -27.80 -3.53 3.73
CA GLY A 158 -26.87 -4.40 3.02
C GLY A 158 -26.36 -5.56 3.85
N ASN A 159 -25.67 -6.48 3.20
CA ASN A 159 -25.00 -7.59 3.86
C ASN A 159 -23.54 -7.21 4.16
N TYR A 160 -23.21 -7.02 5.43
CA TYR A 160 -21.88 -6.62 5.91
C TYR A 160 -21.14 -7.73 6.65
N THR A 161 -21.67 -8.96 6.63
CA THR A 161 -21.13 -10.08 7.42
C THR A 161 -19.70 -10.45 7.03
N ASN A 162 -19.31 -10.26 5.76
CA ASN A 162 -17.95 -10.51 5.30
C ASN A 162 -16.92 -9.54 5.92
N ALA A 163 -17.34 -8.32 6.29
CA ALA A 163 -16.46 -7.34 6.90
C ALA A 163 -16.12 -7.65 8.37
N LEU A 164 -16.89 -8.51 9.03
CA LEU A 164 -16.76 -8.79 10.46
C LEU A 164 -15.49 -9.59 10.78
N ALA A 165 -14.60 -9.03 11.58
CA ALA A 165 -13.44 -9.70 12.13
C ALA A 165 -13.72 -10.47 13.44
N PHE A 166 -14.99 -10.50 13.90
CA PHE A 166 -15.46 -11.18 15.10
C PHE A 166 -16.93 -11.58 14.94
N HIS A 167 -17.43 -12.42 15.85
CA HIS A 167 -18.80 -12.93 15.81
C HIS A 167 -19.48 -12.80 17.19
N LYS A 168 -20.80 -12.98 17.22
CA LYS A 168 -21.57 -13.12 18.45
C LYS A 168 -20.99 -14.22 19.34
N GLY A 169 -20.91 -13.99 20.64
CA GLY A 169 -20.33 -14.88 21.64
C GLY A 169 -18.81 -14.79 21.79
N HIS A 170 -18.09 -14.12 20.89
CA HIS A 170 -16.66 -13.91 21.04
C HIS A 170 -16.35 -12.89 22.15
N ILE A 171 -15.18 -13.00 22.74
CA ILE A 171 -14.63 -11.98 23.62
C ILE A 171 -14.52 -10.68 22.84
N LEU A 172 -15.09 -9.59 23.40
CA LEU A 172 -15.07 -8.28 22.76
C LEU A 172 -13.67 -7.72 22.78
N ASN A 173 -13.13 -7.46 21.60
CA ASN A 173 -11.82 -6.84 21.42
C ASN A 173 -11.92 -5.65 20.45
N MET A 174 -11.50 -4.47 20.90
CA MET A 174 -11.56 -3.24 20.13
C MET A 174 -10.76 -3.34 18.83
N ARG A 175 -9.65 -4.10 18.80
CA ARG A 175 -8.82 -4.24 17.58
C ARG A 175 -9.56 -4.97 16.46
N LYS A 176 -10.42 -5.93 16.81
CA LYS A 176 -11.31 -6.61 15.85
C LYS A 176 -12.44 -5.70 15.38
N ILE A 177 -12.95 -4.84 16.26
CA ILE A 177 -13.94 -3.82 15.89
C ILE A 177 -13.32 -2.80 14.93
N GLU A 178 -12.11 -2.29 15.22
CA GLU A 178 -11.36 -1.41 14.34
C GLU A 178 -11.14 -2.04 12.95
N GLN A 179 -10.73 -3.32 12.91
CA GLN A 179 -10.59 -4.04 11.64
C GLN A 179 -11.90 -4.10 10.86
N THR A 180 -13.01 -4.36 11.55
CA THR A 180 -14.34 -4.36 10.92
C THR A 180 -14.71 -2.98 10.36
N VAL A 181 -14.43 -1.91 11.10
CA VAL A 181 -14.68 -0.52 10.62
C VAL A 181 -13.82 -0.21 9.39
N ASP A 182 -12.55 -0.61 9.39
CA ASP A 182 -11.68 -0.42 8.22
C ASP A 182 -12.21 -1.20 7.00
N ASN A 183 -12.61 -2.45 7.19
CA ASN A 183 -13.24 -3.27 6.14
C ASN A 183 -14.53 -2.64 5.58
N LEU A 184 -15.35 -2.04 6.44
CA LEU A 184 -16.55 -1.33 6.01
C LEU A 184 -16.21 -0.06 5.23
N ASN A 185 -15.14 0.64 5.62
CA ASN A 185 -14.71 1.90 5.00
C ASN A 185 -13.90 1.72 3.70
N THR A 186 -13.63 0.49 3.24
CA THR A 186 -13.06 0.23 1.91
C THR A 186 -14.00 0.64 0.77
N VAL A 187 -15.31 0.70 1.06
CA VAL A 187 -16.35 1.11 0.11
C VAL A 187 -16.30 2.64 -0.09
N PRO A 188 -16.30 3.17 -1.34
CA PRO A 188 -16.23 4.60 -1.60
C PRO A 188 -17.41 5.35 -0.97
N HIS A 189 -17.11 6.55 -0.44
CA HIS A 189 -18.07 7.44 0.23
C HIS A 189 -18.81 6.83 1.44
N GLN A 190 -18.45 5.62 1.86
CA GLN A 190 -18.99 4.98 3.06
C GLN A 190 -18.21 5.43 4.30
N LYS A 191 -18.95 5.73 5.37
CA LYS A 191 -18.42 6.01 6.70
C LYS A 191 -19.13 5.13 7.71
N ALA A 192 -18.40 4.21 8.29
CA ALA A 192 -18.86 3.37 9.39
C ALA A 192 -18.36 3.95 10.71
N LYS A 193 -19.27 4.11 11.67
CA LYS A 193 -18.99 4.47 13.07
C LYS A 193 -19.45 3.31 13.94
N VAL A 194 -18.81 3.09 15.08
CA VAL A 194 -19.19 2.04 16.01
C VAL A 194 -19.65 2.66 17.34
N GLN A 195 -20.70 2.08 17.92
CA GLN A 195 -21.18 2.37 19.26
C GLN A 195 -21.30 1.07 20.04
N LEU A 196 -20.78 1.03 21.26
CA LEU A 196 -20.97 -0.09 22.18
C LEU A 196 -22.14 0.24 23.12
N GLN A 197 -23.06 -0.68 23.24
CA GLN A 197 -24.19 -0.61 24.16
C GLN A 197 -24.14 -1.77 25.15
N PRO A 198 -24.56 -1.60 26.40
CA PRO A 198 -24.71 -2.71 27.36
C PRO A 198 -25.64 -3.78 26.80
N GLY A 199 -25.29 -5.04 26.99
CA GLY A 199 -26.15 -6.17 26.69
C GLY A 199 -27.16 -6.47 27.81
N SER A 200 -27.92 -7.55 27.65
CA SER A 200 -28.89 -8.00 28.62
C SER A 200 -28.30 -8.62 29.89
N ASN A 201 -27.10 -9.19 29.79
CA ASN A 201 -26.41 -9.83 30.89
C ASN A 201 -25.13 -9.08 31.28
N LEU A 202 -24.70 -9.27 32.52
CA LEU A 202 -23.44 -8.70 33.02
C LEU A 202 -22.26 -9.18 32.15
N GLY A 203 -21.42 -8.25 31.71
CA GLY A 203 -20.26 -8.55 30.86
C GLY A 203 -20.60 -8.71 29.38
N THR A 204 -21.87 -8.59 28.95
CA THR A 204 -22.22 -8.65 27.54
C THR A 204 -22.37 -7.24 26.92
N SER A 205 -22.11 -7.14 25.64
CA SER A 205 -22.22 -5.87 24.89
C SER A 205 -22.86 -6.09 23.52
N ILE A 206 -23.67 -5.12 23.10
CA ILE A 206 -24.22 -5.02 21.75
C ILE A 206 -23.31 -4.08 20.97
N VAL A 207 -22.79 -4.54 19.82
CA VAL A 207 -21.96 -3.74 18.93
C VAL A 207 -22.82 -3.21 17.79
N VAL A 208 -23.00 -1.89 17.72
CA VAL A 208 -23.82 -1.22 16.71
C VAL A 208 -22.92 -0.49 15.72
N PHE A 209 -22.95 -0.90 14.45
CA PHE A 209 -22.30 -0.19 13.35
C PHE A 209 -23.30 0.75 12.68
N GLN A 210 -23.05 2.04 12.76
CA GLN A 210 -23.80 3.08 12.05
C GLN A 210 -23.12 3.34 10.71
N ILE A 211 -23.81 3.02 9.60
CA ILE A 211 -23.26 3.10 8.24
C ILE A 211 -23.95 4.24 7.49
N GLU A 212 -23.16 5.20 7.04
CA GLU A 212 -23.54 6.31 6.19
C GLU A 212 -22.86 6.12 4.82
N ASN A 213 -23.60 6.23 3.74
CA ASN A 213 -23.03 6.21 2.39
C ASN A 213 -23.75 7.27 1.53
N LYS A 214 -22.98 8.15 0.91
CA LYS A 214 -23.51 9.22 0.05
C LYS A 214 -23.71 8.76 -1.39
N SER A 215 -22.87 7.86 -1.88
CA SER A 215 -22.93 7.31 -3.23
C SER A 215 -22.23 5.96 -3.28
N LYS A 216 -22.79 5.03 -4.06
CA LYS A 216 -22.10 3.75 -4.36
C LYS A 216 -21.11 3.87 -5.50
N VAL A 217 -21.14 4.95 -6.26
CA VAL A 217 -20.29 5.15 -7.44
C VAL A 217 -19.50 6.44 -7.27
N GLU A 218 -18.22 6.36 -7.57
CA GLU A 218 -17.31 7.49 -7.67
C GLU A 218 -16.70 7.46 -9.07
N VAL A 219 -16.83 8.56 -9.80
CA VAL A 219 -16.24 8.74 -11.12
C VAL A 219 -15.22 9.86 -11.03
N THR A 220 -14.00 9.59 -11.50
CA THR A 220 -12.97 10.62 -11.59
C THR A 220 -12.47 10.68 -13.04
N THR A 221 -12.37 11.87 -13.59
CA THR A 221 -11.72 12.12 -14.88
C THR A 221 -10.49 12.99 -14.67
N GLY A 222 -9.45 12.76 -15.46
CA GLY A 222 -8.20 13.49 -15.31
C GLY A 222 -7.49 13.68 -16.65
N PHE A 223 -6.51 14.56 -16.59
CA PHE A 223 -5.64 14.92 -17.70
C PHE A 223 -4.24 15.20 -17.13
N ASP A 224 -3.21 14.72 -17.82
CA ASP A 224 -1.82 15.01 -17.49
C ASP A 224 -0.93 15.04 -18.74
N ASN A 225 0.31 15.49 -18.59
CA ASN A 225 1.33 15.46 -19.62
C ASN A 225 2.46 14.46 -19.31
N PHE A 226 2.15 13.38 -18.60
CA PHE A 226 3.13 12.38 -18.14
C PHE A 226 3.30 11.22 -19.14
N GLY A 227 2.69 11.29 -20.28
CA GLY A 227 2.86 10.34 -21.37
C GLY A 227 4.26 10.39 -22.00
N ASN A 228 4.52 9.44 -22.89
CA ASN A 228 5.76 9.32 -23.63
C ASN A 228 5.75 10.20 -24.88
N GLU A 229 6.93 10.65 -25.29
CA GLU A 229 7.09 11.40 -26.54
C GLU A 229 6.68 10.56 -27.76
N GLY A 230 7.02 9.28 -27.77
CA GLY A 230 6.72 8.38 -28.89
C GLY A 230 5.25 8.06 -29.08
N THR A 231 4.45 7.98 -28.01
CA THR A 231 3.02 7.64 -28.06
C THR A 231 2.08 8.78 -27.71
N GLY A 232 2.62 9.90 -27.25
CA GLY A 232 1.90 11.11 -26.89
C GLY A 232 2.09 11.51 -25.44
N ARG A 233 2.59 12.72 -25.22
CA ARG A 233 2.84 13.29 -23.88
C ARG A 233 1.56 13.55 -23.09
N PHE A 234 0.50 13.92 -23.77
CA PHE A 234 -0.78 14.23 -23.13
C PHE A 234 -1.62 12.98 -22.98
N GLN A 235 -2.14 12.78 -21.77
CA GLN A 235 -2.98 11.62 -21.42
C GLN A 235 -4.29 12.10 -20.81
N GLY A 236 -5.38 11.44 -21.19
CA GLY A 236 -6.65 11.52 -20.52
C GLY A 236 -6.88 10.23 -19.73
N ASN A 237 -7.45 10.34 -18.55
CA ASN A 237 -7.83 9.18 -17.74
C ASN A 237 -9.27 9.32 -17.23
N VAL A 238 -9.91 8.18 -17.08
CA VAL A 238 -11.23 8.04 -16.44
C VAL A 238 -11.13 6.87 -15.49
N SER A 239 -11.59 7.05 -14.26
CA SER A 239 -11.72 5.95 -13.31
C SER A 239 -13.12 5.91 -12.70
N ILE A 240 -13.59 4.71 -12.45
CA ILE A 240 -14.90 4.42 -11.86
C ILE A 240 -14.68 3.47 -10.70
N THR A 241 -15.15 3.85 -9.52
CA THR A 241 -15.18 2.97 -8.36
C THR A 241 -16.64 2.67 -8.01
N VAL A 242 -16.99 1.39 -7.94
CA VAL A 242 -18.33 0.93 -7.55
C VAL A 242 -18.22 0.21 -6.22
N GLY A 243 -18.84 0.77 -5.20
CA GLY A 243 -18.93 0.15 -3.89
C GLY A 243 -20.10 -0.81 -3.80
N ARG A 244 -19.85 -1.97 -3.21
CA ARG A 244 -20.83 -3.01 -2.95
C ARG A 244 -21.52 -3.55 -4.21
N PRO A 245 -20.78 -3.89 -5.29
CA PRO A 245 -21.39 -4.45 -6.50
C PRO A 245 -22.13 -5.76 -6.23
N LEU A 246 -21.68 -6.58 -5.26
CA LEU A 246 -22.33 -7.84 -4.86
C LEU A 246 -23.07 -7.73 -3.52
N ASP A 247 -23.47 -6.51 -3.12
CA ASP A 247 -24.14 -6.20 -1.84
C ASP A 247 -23.37 -6.69 -0.60
N ARG A 248 -22.04 -6.64 -0.67
CA ARG A 248 -21.11 -6.91 0.44
C ARG A 248 -20.25 -5.69 0.69
N SER A 249 -19.28 -5.76 1.60
CA SER A 249 -18.28 -4.69 1.75
C SER A 249 -17.19 -4.85 0.69
N ASP A 250 -17.57 -4.97 -0.57
CA ASP A 250 -16.71 -5.20 -1.71
C ASP A 250 -16.61 -3.94 -2.59
N THR A 251 -15.56 -3.87 -3.39
CA THR A 251 -15.29 -2.72 -4.26
C THR A 251 -14.80 -3.18 -5.62
N LEU A 252 -15.40 -2.65 -6.66
CA LEU A 252 -14.95 -2.80 -8.03
C LEU A 252 -14.37 -1.46 -8.51
N TYR A 253 -13.14 -1.49 -8.98
CA TYR A 253 -12.45 -0.34 -9.56
C TYR A 253 -12.11 -0.61 -11.02
N TYR A 254 -12.35 0.37 -11.88
CA TYR A 254 -11.94 0.37 -13.28
C TYR A 254 -11.24 1.68 -13.60
N SER A 255 -10.17 1.63 -14.38
CA SER A 255 -9.55 2.82 -14.96
C SER A 255 -9.13 2.60 -16.40
N LEU A 256 -9.27 3.66 -17.18
CA LEU A 256 -8.82 3.77 -18.55
C LEU A 256 -7.92 5.00 -18.67
N THR A 257 -6.70 4.81 -19.18
CA THR A 257 -5.79 5.90 -19.52
C THR A 257 -5.45 5.79 -21.01
N ARG A 258 -5.53 6.91 -21.72
CA ARG A 258 -5.18 6.97 -23.14
C ARG A 258 -4.32 8.19 -23.45
N SER A 259 -3.20 7.97 -24.09
CA SER A 259 -2.38 9.05 -24.61
C SER A 259 -2.94 9.61 -25.92
N ARG A 260 -2.59 10.84 -26.22
CA ARG A 260 -2.94 11.49 -27.48
C ARG A 260 -1.70 12.17 -28.06
N HIS A 261 -1.39 11.80 -29.29
CA HIS A 261 -0.40 12.46 -30.14
C HIS A 261 -1.09 13.18 -31.32
N SER A 262 -0.42 14.10 -31.99
CA SER A 262 -0.93 14.78 -33.21
C SER A 262 -1.15 13.80 -34.38
N ASP A 263 -0.38 12.71 -34.40
CA ASP A 263 -0.52 11.59 -35.34
C ASP A 263 -1.39 10.50 -34.70
N SER A 264 -2.43 10.05 -35.41
CA SER A 264 -3.35 9.02 -34.94
C SER A 264 -2.70 7.62 -34.80
N ILE A 265 -1.50 7.43 -35.36
CA ILE A 265 -0.74 6.18 -35.26
C ILE A 265 -0.08 6.04 -33.89
N ASN A 266 0.39 7.18 -33.35
CA ASN A 266 1.13 7.20 -32.10
C ASN A 266 0.16 7.30 -30.92
N VAL A 267 -0.04 6.17 -30.23
CA VAL A 267 -1.02 6.06 -29.15
C VAL A 267 -0.60 5.00 -28.14
N SER A 268 -0.93 5.22 -26.89
CA SER A 268 -0.98 4.17 -25.87
C SER A 268 -2.33 4.17 -25.18
N THR A 269 -2.79 2.98 -24.80
CA THR A 269 -4.03 2.79 -24.04
C THR A 269 -3.76 1.79 -22.94
N SER A 270 -4.17 2.09 -21.72
CA SER A 270 -4.04 1.20 -20.58
C SER A 270 -5.38 1.08 -19.87
N ASN A 271 -5.83 -0.14 -19.66
CA ASN A 271 -7.02 -0.50 -18.90
C ASN A 271 -6.59 -1.27 -17.65
N TYR A 272 -7.25 -0.98 -16.55
CA TYR A 272 -7.07 -1.70 -15.30
C TYR A 272 -8.42 -1.93 -14.64
N VAL A 273 -8.69 -3.15 -14.22
CA VAL A 273 -9.85 -3.51 -13.40
C VAL A 273 -9.38 -4.26 -12.17
N SER A 274 -9.97 -3.96 -11.02
CA SER A 274 -9.74 -4.73 -9.79
C SER A 274 -11.03 -4.90 -9.01
N TYR A 275 -11.17 -6.07 -8.41
CA TYR A 275 -12.23 -6.40 -7.48
C TYR A 275 -11.59 -6.77 -6.14
N GLN A 276 -12.00 -6.08 -5.08
CA GLN A 276 -11.51 -6.30 -3.72
C GLN A 276 -12.67 -6.65 -2.79
N ILE A 277 -12.46 -7.66 -1.95
CA ILE A 277 -13.40 -8.07 -0.91
C ILE A 277 -12.66 -8.34 0.41
N PRO A 278 -12.99 -7.64 1.51
CA PRO A 278 -12.52 -8.01 2.84
C PRO A 278 -13.32 -9.21 3.39
N ILE A 279 -12.64 -10.07 4.13
CA ILE A 279 -13.23 -11.23 4.81
C ILE A 279 -12.63 -11.31 6.22
N GLY A 280 -13.21 -10.58 7.18
CA GLY A 280 -12.68 -10.53 8.54
C GLY A 280 -11.27 -9.92 8.61
N ASN A 281 -10.27 -10.72 8.97
CA ASN A 281 -8.86 -10.31 8.99
C ASN A 281 -8.16 -10.44 7.63
N ASP A 282 -8.85 -10.97 6.64
CA ASP A 282 -8.35 -11.22 5.32
C ASP A 282 -8.88 -10.20 4.30
N SER A 283 -8.13 -9.96 3.25
CA SER A 283 -8.58 -9.21 2.08
C SER A 283 -8.08 -9.91 0.82
N ILE A 284 -8.98 -10.13 -0.12
CA ILE A 284 -8.67 -10.73 -1.42
C ILE A 284 -8.87 -9.66 -2.49
N THR A 285 -7.88 -9.51 -3.36
CA THR A 285 -7.95 -8.63 -4.53
C THR A 285 -7.64 -9.44 -5.79
N LEU A 286 -8.52 -9.36 -6.77
CA LEU A 286 -8.32 -9.85 -8.13
C LEU A 286 -8.12 -8.63 -9.02
N SER A 287 -7.10 -8.62 -9.85
CA SER A 287 -6.91 -7.55 -10.81
C SER A 287 -6.48 -8.07 -12.19
N HIS A 288 -6.90 -7.34 -13.20
CA HIS A 288 -6.51 -7.53 -14.59
C HIS A 288 -6.12 -6.19 -15.18
N SER A 289 -5.01 -6.15 -15.90
CA SER A 289 -4.60 -5.00 -16.68
C SER A 289 -4.26 -5.41 -18.11
N ASN A 290 -4.59 -4.53 -19.02
CA ASN A 290 -4.19 -4.62 -20.42
C ASN A 290 -3.67 -3.27 -20.87
N SER A 291 -2.51 -3.27 -21.54
CA SER A 291 -1.89 -2.06 -22.08
C SER A 291 -1.40 -2.32 -23.48
N ASP A 292 -1.80 -1.44 -24.39
CA ASP A 292 -1.44 -1.47 -25.80
C ASP A 292 -0.72 -0.18 -26.16
N TYR A 293 0.33 -0.28 -26.97
CA TYR A 293 0.97 0.88 -27.57
C TYR A 293 1.22 0.67 -29.06
N GLN A 294 1.23 1.77 -29.78
CA GLN A 294 1.67 1.84 -31.15
C GLN A 294 2.41 3.15 -31.38
N GLN A 295 3.58 3.07 -32.00
CA GLN A 295 4.37 4.26 -32.33
C GLN A 295 5.09 4.11 -33.65
N ARG A 296 5.23 5.22 -34.36
CA ARG A 296 6.07 5.31 -35.54
C ARG A 296 7.50 5.63 -35.12
N VAL A 297 8.42 4.76 -35.43
CA VAL A 297 9.84 4.92 -35.15
C VAL A 297 10.55 5.41 -36.41
N ALA A 298 11.18 6.57 -36.32
CA ALA A 298 12.02 7.09 -37.39
C ALA A 298 13.31 6.26 -37.50
N TYR A 299 13.61 5.77 -38.69
CA TYR A 299 14.82 5.03 -39.00
C TYR A 299 15.44 5.57 -40.27
N ALA A 300 16.78 5.49 -40.40
CA ALA A 300 17.54 6.14 -41.48
C ALA A 300 17.10 5.74 -42.90
N ILE A 301 16.65 4.51 -43.10
CA ILE A 301 16.25 3.99 -44.41
C ILE A 301 14.75 4.15 -44.64
N LYS A 302 13.93 3.71 -43.68
CA LYS A 302 12.47 3.78 -43.76
C LYS A 302 11.87 3.68 -42.36
N PRO A 303 10.94 4.59 -42.00
CA PRO A 303 10.25 4.49 -40.70
C PRO A 303 9.45 3.19 -40.61
N PHE A 304 9.33 2.65 -39.41
CA PHE A 304 8.52 1.47 -39.14
C PHE A 304 7.57 1.73 -37.97
N ILE A 305 6.54 0.89 -37.88
CA ILE A 305 5.60 0.92 -36.77
C ILE A 305 6.05 -0.13 -35.76
N SER A 306 6.34 0.32 -34.54
CA SER A 306 6.52 -0.54 -33.37
C SER A 306 5.23 -0.57 -32.57
N SER A 307 4.77 -1.75 -32.21
CA SER A 307 3.59 -1.89 -31.34
C SER A 307 3.77 -3.05 -30.37
N GLY A 308 3.01 -3.08 -29.31
CA GLY A 308 3.01 -4.15 -28.33
C GLY A 308 1.76 -4.16 -27.48
N ASN A 309 1.52 -5.36 -26.93
CA ASN A 309 0.48 -5.63 -25.98
C ASN A 309 1.12 -6.23 -24.72
N PHE A 310 0.64 -5.79 -23.58
CA PHE A 310 1.04 -6.30 -22.28
C PHE A 310 -0.21 -6.56 -21.43
N THR A 311 -0.35 -7.78 -20.90
CA THR A 311 -1.41 -8.11 -19.94
C THR A 311 -0.80 -8.58 -18.63
N SER A 312 -1.51 -8.34 -17.53
CA SER A 312 -1.15 -8.86 -16.21
C SER A 312 -2.41 -9.19 -15.42
N ASP A 313 -2.47 -10.41 -14.93
CA ASP A 313 -3.48 -10.91 -14.01
C ASP A 313 -2.84 -11.14 -12.65
N GLU A 314 -3.47 -10.63 -11.60
CA GLU A 314 -2.96 -10.79 -10.23
C GLU A 314 -4.08 -11.22 -9.27
N LEU A 315 -3.78 -12.24 -8.47
CA LEU A 315 -4.50 -12.58 -7.24
C LEU A 315 -3.62 -12.16 -6.06
N ARG A 316 -4.12 -11.27 -5.21
CA ARG A 316 -3.45 -10.83 -3.99
C ARG A 316 -4.30 -11.17 -2.76
N TRP A 317 -3.66 -11.76 -1.77
CA TRP A 317 -4.24 -12.02 -0.46
C TRP A 317 -3.43 -11.30 0.61
N LYS A 318 -4.13 -10.60 1.52
CA LYS A 318 -3.56 -9.95 2.70
C LYS A 318 -4.20 -10.55 3.95
N HIS A 319 -3.42 -10.80 4.97
CA HIS A 319 -3.89 -11.28 6.27
C HIS A 319 -3.32 -10.44 7.40
N VAL A 320 -4.17 -9.90 8.26
CA VAL A 320 -3.74 -9.11 9.43
C VAL A 320 -3.19 -10.04 10.49
N LEU A 321 -1.85 -10.04 10.64
CA LEU A 321 -1.11 -10.82 11.65
C LEU A 321 -1.20 -10.19 13.05
N HIS A 322 -1.07 -8.86 13.08
CA HIS A 322 -1.07 -8.11 14.34
C HIS A 322 -1.65 -6.71 14.13
N ARG A 323 -2.47 -6.28 15.09
CA ARG A 323 -3.02 -4.93 15.15
C ARG A 323 -3.05 -4.42 16.57
N ASN A 324 -2.56 -3.20 16.77
CA ASN A 324 -2.74 -2.44 18.00
C ASN A 324 -3.16 -0.99 17.66
N SER A 325 -3.20 -0.09 18.65
CA SER A 325 -3.63 1.31 18.46
C SER A 325 -2.74 2.14 17.52
N GLN A 326 -1.52 1.70 17.26
CA GLN A 326 -0.52 2.46 16.51
C GLN A 326 0.04 1.73 15.29
N GLN A 327 -0.27 0.44 15.15
CA GLN A 327 0.41 -0.40 14.17
C GLN A 327 -0.52 -1.48 13.64
N ILE A 328 -0.42 -1.72 12.34
CA ILE A 328 -1.03 -2.87 11.64
C ILE A 328 0.10 -3.59 10.92
N THR A 329 0.20 -4.90 11.11
CA THR A 329 1.15 -5.77 10.41
C THR A 329 0.40 -6.84 9.65
N GLU A 330 0.66 -6.96 8.37
CA GLU A 330 -0.03 -7.85 7.44
C GLU A 330 0.95 -8.79 6.75
N LEU A 331 0.56 -10.04 6.57
CA LEU A 331 1.16 -10.95 5.59
C LEU A 331 0.52 -10.67 4.23
N VAL A 332 1.33 -10.50 3.21
CA VAL A 332 0.87 -10.28 1.83
C VAL A 332 1.37 -11.41 0.97
N GLN A 333 0.50 -12.04 0.20
CA GLN A 333 0.86 -13.03 -0.82
C GLN A 333 0.25 -12.61 -2.16
N GLY A 334 0.97 -12.89 -3.22
CA GLY A 334 0.56 -12.58 -4.58
C GLY A 334 0.87 -13.73 -5.53
N LEU A 335 0.02 -13.88 -6.54
CA LEU A 335 0.24 -14.72 -7.69
C LEU A 335 -0.05 -13.88 -8.92
N THR A 336 0.97 -13.69 -9.77
CA THR A 336 0.89 -12.80 -10.93
C THR A 336 1.23 -13.57 -12.20
N HIS A 337 0.40 -13.42 -13.23
CA HIS A 337 0.67 -13.92 -14.56
C HIS A 337 0.75 -12.76 -15.54
N LYS A 338 1.85 -12.66 -16.29
CA LYS A 338 2.11 -11.57 -17.24
C LYS A 338 2.33 -12.16 -18.62
N THR A 339 1.72 -11.55 -19.65
CA THR A 339 2.02 -11.86 -21.05
C THR A 339 2.46 -10.61 -21.79
N ARG A 340 3.37 -10.77 -22.74
CA ARG A 340 3.90 -9.67 -23.54
C ARG A 340 4.10 -10.12 -24.97
N HIS A 341 3.62 -9.29 -25.89
CA HIS A 341 3.81 -9.42 -27.32
C HIS A 341 4.35 -8.12 -27.90
N SER A 342 5.31 -8.21 -28.80
CA SER A 342 5.91 -7.06 -29.49
C SER A 342 5.87 -7.29 -30.99
N PHE A 343 5.62 -6.22 -31.77
CA PHE A 343 5.43 -6.29 -33.20
C PHE A 343 6.23 -5.19 -33.92
N ILE A 344 6.70 -5.49 -35.12
CA ILE A 344 7.24 -4.52 -36.08
C ILE A 344 6.41 -4.62 -37.36
N ASN A 345 5.79 -3.51 -37.77
CA ASN A 345 4.90 -3.45 -38.95
C ASN A 345 3.84 -4.58 -38.96
N GLY A 346 3.29 -4.93 -37.79
CA GLY A 346 2.28 -5.97 -37.63
C GLY A 346 2.83 -7.40 -37.56
N SER A 347 4.13 -7.62 -37.75
CA SER A 347 4.76 -8.94 -37.60
C SER A 347 5.29 -9.10 -36.18
N GLU A 348 4.89 -10.18 -35.50
CA GLU A 348 5.33 -10.46 -34.14
C GLU A 348 6.83 -10.78 -34.08
N ILE A 349 7.48 -10.30 -33.02
CA ILE A 349 8.87 -10.57 -32.71
C ILE A 349 8.91 -11.72 -31.71
N ASP A 350 8.98 -12.95 -32.17
CA ASP A 350 8.89 -14.17 -31.34
C ASP A 350 9.91 -14.18 -30.19
N VAL A 351 11.12 -13.66 -30.41
CA VAL A 351 12.17 -13.59 -29.39
C VAL A 351 11.86 -12.60 -28.25
N GLN A 352 10.86 -11.74 -28.42
CA GLN A 352 10.39 -10.80 -27.40
C GLN A 352 9.08 -11.25 -26.74
N ARG A 353 8.45 -12.31 -27.23
CA ARG A 353 7.28 -12.89 -26.58
C ARG A 353 7.67 -13.41 -25.20
N ARG A 354 6.95 -13.01 -24.16
CA ARG A 354 7.19 -13.46 -22.80
C ARG A 354 5.88 -13.82 -22.11
N ASN A 355 5.89 -14.98 -21.47
CA ASN A 355 4.90 -15.41 -20.51
C ASN A 355 5.64 -15.64 -19.20
N THR A 356 5.28 -14.95 -18.15
CA THR A 356 5.90 -15.10 -16.84
C THR A 356 4.83 -15.26 -15.77
N THR A 357 5.04 -16.22 -14.90
CA THR A 357 4.23 -16.39 -13.70
C THR A 357 5.13 -16.26 -12.51
N SER A 358 4.71 -15.49 -11.52
CA SER A 358 5.46 -15.34 -10.27
C SER A 358 4.54 -15.48 -9.06
N TRP A 359 5.12 -16.03 -8.01
CA TRP A 359 4.53 -16.06 -6.67
C TRP A 359 5.32 -15.15 -5.75
N SER A 360 4.63 -14.44 -4.88
CA SER A 360 5.26 -13.52 -3.96
C SER A 360 4.74 -13.66 -2.53
N ILE A 361 5.61 -13.37 -1.55
CA ILE A 361 5.26 -13.27 -0.14
C ILE A 361 5.99 -12.09 0.49
N GLY A 362 5.32 -11.37 1.37
CA GLY A 362 5.89 -10.20 2.03
C GLY A 362 5.23 -9.86 3.35
N ILE A 363 5.88 -8.96 4.08
CA ILE A 363 5.34 -8.33 5.28
C ILE A 363 5.12 -6.86 4.98
N HIS A 364 3.91 -6.42 5.22
CA HIS A 364 3.49 -5.05 5.16
C HIS A 364 3.20 -4.52 6.56
N GLN A 365 3.71 -3.33 6.89
CA GLN A 365 3.43 -2.70 8.17
C GLN A 365 3.12 -1.22 8.00
N LYS A 366 2.01 -0.81 8.62
CA LYS A 366 1.65 0.60 8.80
C LYS A 366 1.81 0.96 10.27
N ARG A 367 2.52 2.04 10.55
CA ARG A 367 2.70 2.57 11.90
C ARG A 367 2.31 4.03 11.94
N TYR A 368 1.52 4.39 12.94
CA TYR A 368 0.99 5.73 13.16
C TYR A 368 1.54 6.30 14.46
N GLY A 369 2.21 7.44 14.39
CA GLY A 369 2.62 8.26 15.53
C GLY A 369 1.75 9.51 15.65
N LYS A 370 2.03 10.35 16.62
CA LYS A 370 1.27 11.59 16.85
C LYS A 370 1.29 12.55 15.66
N ASN A 371 2.44 12.69 14.99
CA ASN A 371 2.65 13.59 13.86
C ASN A 371 3.36 12.90 12.69
N GLU A 372 3.46 11.60 12.70
CA GLU A 372 4.18 10.83 11.68
C GLU A 372 3.48 9.52 11.36
N SER A 373 3.71 9.03 10.17
CA SER A 373 3.32 7.69 9.73
C SER A 373 4.45 7.06 8.96
N LEU A 374 4.59 5.76 9.12
CA LEU A 374 5.52 4.91 8.38
C LEU A 374 4.75 3.74 7.82
N ASP A 375 4.83 3.58 6.50
CA ASP A 375 4.26 2.48 5.75
C ASP A 375 5.40 1.79 5.00
N TRP A 376 5.60 0.50 5.21
CA TRP A 376 6.64 -0.24 4.51
C TRP A 376 6.20 -1.65 4.15
N LEU A 377 6.69 -2.12 3.00
CA LEU A 377 6.52 -3.47 2.49
C LEU A 377 7.88 -4.04 2.12
N VAL A 378 8.19 -5.23 2.61
CA VAL A 378 9.30 -6.05 2.12
C VAL A 378 8.71 -7.32 1.55
N GLN A 379 9.05 -7.64 0.32
CA GLN A 379 8.47 -8.74 -0.42
C GLN A 379 9.55 -9.54 -1.15
N TYR A 380 9.43 -10.84 -1.13
CA TYR A 380 10.15 -11.79 -1.95
C TYR A 380 9.23 -12.26 -3.07
N GLU A 381 9.74 -12.27 -4.29
CA GLU A 381 9.05 -12.75 -5.49
C GLU A 381 9.89 -13.81 -6.19
N ARG A 382 9.24 -14.89 -6.61
CA ARG A 382 9.86 -15.99 -7.35
C ARG A 382 9.08 -16.26 -8.62
N GLY A 383 9.77 -16.26 -9.76
CA GLY A 383 9.24 -16.77 -11.01
C GLY A 383 9.04 -18.29 -10.96
N VAL A 384 7.92 -18.77 -11.48
CA VAL A 384 7.51 -20.18 -11.45
C VAL A 384 7.06 -20.65 -12.85
N PRO A 385 7.27 -21.92 -13.22
CA PRO A 385 6.94 -22.41 -14.56
C PRO A 385 5.47 -22.83 -14.69
N TRP A 386 4.55 -22.01 -14.18
CA TRP A 386 3.11 -22.27 -14.26
C TRP A 386 2.49 -21.54 -15.46
N TRP A 387 1.36 -22.03 -15.99
CA TRP A 387 0.56 -21.42 -17.06
C TRP A 387 1.37 -20.99 -18.28
N ALA A 388 2.06 -21.99 -18.89
CA ALA A 388 2.90 -21.81 -20.08
C ALA A 388 4.07 -20.83 -19.93
N SER A 389 4.45 -20.48 -18.69
CA SER A 389 5.73 -19.81 -18.45
C SER A 389 6.87 -20.76 -18.76
N PRO A 390 7.94 -20.32 -19.46
CA PRO A 390 9.08 -21.20 -19.77
C PRO A 390 9.72 -21.75 -18.50
N GLY A 391 10.24 -22.97 -18.57
CA GLY A 391 11.11 -23.54 -17.55
C GLY A 391 12.45 -22.80 -17.43
N PRO A 392 13.34 -23.25 -16.53
CA PRO A 392 14.67 -22.68 -16.43
C PRO A 392 15.39 -22.83 -17.78
N THR A 393 16.09 -21.78 -18.19
CA THR A 393 16.99 -21.89 -19.34
C THR A 393 18.19 -22.72 -18.92
N ASP A 394 18.45 -23.83 -19.63
CA ASP A 394 19.56 -24.74 -19.33
C ASP A 394 20.92 -24.14 -19.71
N TYR A 395 20.94 -22.91 -20.27
CA TYR A 395 22.17 -22.24 -20.68
C TYR A 395 22.69 -21.34 -19.56
N LEU A 396 23.86 -21.67 -19.04
CA LEU A 396 24.57 -20.87 -18.05
C LEU A 396 24.77 -19.42 -18.53
N GLY A 397 24.24 -18.49 -17.80
CA GLY A 397 24.40 -17.06 -18.05
C GLY A 397 23.32 -16.37 -18.86
N GLU A 398 22.24 -17.05 -19.25
CA GLU A 398 21.09 -16.43 -19.88
C GLU A 398 20.05 -15.93 -18.88
N ALA A 399 19.21 -14.97 -19.30
CA ALA A 399 18.11 -14.44 -18.48
C ALA A 399 17.05 -15.52 -18.26
N THR A 400 16.47 -15.56 -17.06
CA THR A 400 15.49 -16.58 -16.68
C THR A 400 14.15 -15.96 -16.28
N THR A 401 13.06 -16.68 -16.55
CA THR A 401 11.73 -16.39 -16.00
C THR A 401 11.54 -16.94 -14.59
N GLN A 402 12.46 -17.80 -14.11
CA GLN A 402 12.46 -18.37 -12.75
C GLN A 402 13.41 -17.60 -11.83
N TYR A 403 13.22 -16.32 -11.79
CA TYR A 403 14.02 -15.38 -11.02
C TYR A 403 13.66 -15.38 -9.53
N HIS A 404 14.55 -14.80 -8.73
CA HIS A 404 14.37 -14.47 -7.33
C HIS A 404 14.58 -12.96 -7.17
N ILE A 405 13.54 -12.23 -6.79
CA ILE A 405 13.58 -10.78 -6.60
C ILE A 405 13.15 -10.45 -5.18
N TYR A 406 13.89 -9.56 -4.52
CA TYR A 406 13.53 -8.94 -3.25
C TYR A 406 13.20 -7.48 -3.52
N THR A 407 12.02 -7.04 -3.09
CA THR A 407 11.61 -5.63 -3.20
C THR A 407 11.36 -5.04 -1.83
N GLY A 408 11.72 -3.76 -1.67
CA GLY A 408 11.38 -2.95 -0.51
C GLY A 408 10.70 -1.68 -0.95
N LYS A 409 9.60 -1.32 -0.29
CA LYS A 409 8.91 -0.04 -0.45
C LYS A 409 8.78 0.61 0.92
N VAL A 410 9.01 1.92 1.01
CA VAL A 410 8.86 2.70 2.26
C VAL A 410 8.21 4.02 1.90
N ASN A 411 7.19 4.38 2.66
CA ASN A 411 6.57 5.70 2.65
C ASN A 411 6.58 6.25 4.08
N TYR A 412 7.34 7.31 4.31
CA TYR A 412 7.40 8.02 5.59
C TYR A 412 6.83 9.40 5.44
N GLN A 413 5.92 9.76 6.32
CA GLN A 413 5.30 11.08 6.34
C GLN A 413 5.42 11.68 7.73
N ARG A 414 5.77 12.97 7.80
CA ARG A 414 5.83 13.71 9.05
C ARG A 414 5.24 15.11 8.91
N THR A 415 4.29 15.44 9.78
CA THR A 415 3.72 16.78 9.88
C THR A 415 4.59 17.65 10.77
N LEU A 416 4.91 18.83 10.27
CA LEU A 416 5.79 19.83 10.90
C LEU A 416 5.10 21.20 10.90
N THR A 417 5.62 22.13 11.67
CA THR A 417 5.24 23.55 11.57
C THR A 417 6.47 24.34 11.12
N LEU A 418 6.38 24.98 9.95
CA LEU A 418 7.42 25.84 9.39
C LEU A 418 6.83 27.23 9.15
N TRP A 419 7.51 28.27 9.63
CA TRP A 419 7.08 29.67 9.47
C TRP A 419 5.60 29.89 9.87
N ASN A 420 5.18 29.28 10.95
CA ASN A 420 3.79 29.30 11.44
C ASN A 420 2.75 28.71 10.47
N ARG A 421 3.18 27.85 9.54
CA ARG A 421 2.35 27.14 8.58
C ARG A 421 2.48 25.63 8.76
N LYS A 422 1.41 24.90 8.50
CA LYS A 422 1.47 23.44 8.45
C LYS A 422 2.35 23.04 7.28
N ALA A 423 3.33 22.20 7.56
CA ALA A 423 4.19 21.60 6.55
C ALA A 423 4.14 20.07 6.71
N THR A 424 4.35 19.35 5.60
CA THR A 424 4.43 17.90 5.61
C THR A 424 5.67 17.47 4.83
N TYR A 425 6.54 16.72 5.48
CA TYR A 425 7.65 16.05 4.83
C TYR A 425 7.21 14.64 4.47
N THR A 426 7.42 14.24 3.21
CA THR A 426 7.16 12.89 2.69
C THR A 426 8.42 12.33 2.06
N MET A 427 8.82 11.14 2.45
CA MET A 427 9.88 10.35 1.83
C MET A 427 9.28 9.07 1.27
N GLU A 428 9.45 8.85 -0.03
CA GLU A 428 9.11 7.60 -0.72
C GLU A 428 10.41 6.93 -1.16
N ALA A 429 10.56 5.66 -0.84
CA ALA A 429 11.70 4.87 -1.31
C ALA A 429 11.22 3.53 -1.87
N LYS A 430 11.82 3.09 -2.96
CA LYS A 430 11.63 1.74 -3.53
C LYS A 430 13.00 1.18 -3.90
N GLY A 431 13.19 -0.11 -3.66
CA GLY A 431 14.41 -0.81 -4.03
C GLY A 431 14.11 -2.22 -4.52
N GLN A 432 15.00 -2.72 -5.38
CA GLN A 432 14.99 -4.09 -5.89
C GLN A 432 16.39 -4.69 -5.79
N TYR A 433 16.44 -5.93 -5.31
CA TYR A 433 17.65 -6.72 -5.24
C TYR A 433 17.41 -8.12 -5.83
N THR A 434 18.37 -8.64 -6.58
CA THR A 434 18.33 -9.99 -7.15
C THR A 434 19.73 -10.55 -7.38
N ASN A 435 19.85 -11.86 -7.31
CA ASN A 435 21.05 -12.58 -7.78
C ASN A 435 20.75 -13.29 -9.13
N SER A 436 19.53 -13.19 -9.64
CA SER A 436 19.15 -13.79 -10.91
C SER A 436 19.50 -12.87 -12.07
N LYS A 437 19.84 -13.44 -13.20
CA LYS A 437 19.94 -12.71 -14.46
C LYS A 437 18.51 -12.51 -15.00
N LEU A 438 18.08 -11.27 -15.02
CA LEU A 438 16.72 -10.90 -15.39
C LEU A 438 16.60 -10.60 -16.88
N TYR A 439 15.41 -10.82 -17.44
CA TYR A 439 15.00 -10.13 -18.66
C TYR A 439 14.79 -8.64 -18.37
N SER A 440 15.04 -7.78 -19.35
CA SER A 440 14.89 -6.32 -19.22
C SER A 440 13.48 -5.89 -18.75
N SER A 441 12.47 -6.74 -18.97
CA SER A 441 11.11 -6.53 -18.45
C SER A 441 11.00 -6.50 -16.92
N GLU A 442 11.93 -7.14 -16.24
CA GLU A 442 11.94 -7.22 -14.77
C GLU A 442 13.04 -6.33 -14.16
N PHE A 443 13.69 -5.46 -14.98
CA PHE A 443 14.69 -4.53 -14.50
C PHE A 443 14.08 -3.43 -13.64
N PHE A 444 14.86 -3.00 -12.67
CA PHE A 444 14.57 -1.79 -11.92
C PHE A 444 14.98 -0.57 -12.75
N ASN A 445 14.05 0.37 -12.94
CA ASN A 445 14.30 1.56 -13.74
C ASN A 445 14.19 2.84 -12.92
N ILE A 446 14.97 3.86 -13.31
CA ILE A 446 14.95 5.21 -12.75
C ILE A 446 15.03 6.24 -13.88
N GLY A 447 14.45 7.43 -13.67
CA GLY A 447 14.43 8.53 -14.64
C GLY A 447 13.06 8.76 -15.28
N GLY A 448 11.98 8.49 -14.55
CA GLY A 448 10.60 8.77 -14.94
C GLY A 448 9.89 9.76 -14.01
N TRP A 449 8.71 10.21 -14.41
CA TRP A 449 7.88 11.18 -13.68
C TRP A 449 7.60 10.81 -12.22
N HIS A 450 7.61 9.50 -11.91
CA HIS A 450 7.13 8.94 -10.65
C HIS A 450 8.23 8.44 -9.74
N ASN A 451 9.46 8.34 -10.24
CA ASN A 451 10.60 7.94 -9.43
C ASN A 451 11.59 9.07 -9.21
N ILE A 452 12.05 9.76 -10.25
CA ILE A 452 12.98 10.90 -10.13
C ILE A 452 12.46 12.07 -10.96
N ARG A 453 12.01 13.13 -10.29
CA ARG A 453 11.52 14.35 -10.95
C ARG A 453 12.66 15.03 -11.72
N GLY A 454 12.34 15.66 -12.85
CA GLY A 454 13.31 16.22 -13.79
C GLY A 454 13.53 15.34 -15.01
N PHE A 455 13.00 14.13 -15.00
CA PHE A 455 13.06 13.18 -16.10
C PHE A 455 11.66 12.79 -16.56
N THR A 456 11.47 12.69 -17.87
CA THR A 456 10.16 12.37 -18.48
C THR A 456 9.93 10.88 -18.68
N GLY A 457 10.96 10.05 -18.46
CA GLY A 457 10.96 8.62 -18.74
C GLY A 457 11.19 8.31 -20.23
N ASP A 458 11.32 9.28 -21.14
CA ASP A 458 11.69 9.03 -22.54
C ASP A 458 13.08 8.43 -22.66
N ARG A 459 13.90 8.68 -21.67
CA ARG A 459 15.19 8.01 -21.41
C ARG A 459 15.28 7.67 -19.94
N ASN A 460 15.58 6.45 -19.63
CA ASN A 460 15.74 5.94 -18.28
C ASN A 460 17.06 5.17 -18.12
N LEU A 461 17.43 4.89 -16.88
CA LEU A 461 18.51 3.95 -16.55
C LEU A 461 17.84 2.72 -15.92
N ALA A 462 18.11 1.55 -16.47
CA ALA A 462 17.53 0.31 -16.01
C ALA A 462 18.60 -0.78 -15.85
N ALA A 463 18.51 -1.56 -14.78
CA ALA A 463 19.36 -2.72 -14.53
C ALA A 463 18.65 -3.70 -13.60
N GLU A 464 19.28 -4.83 -13.32
CA GLU A 464 18.72 -5.92 -12.51
C GLU A 464 18.35 -5.46 -11.10
N GLN A 465 19.10 -4.52 -10.54
CA GLN A 465 18.96 -4.02 -9.17
C GLN A 465 18.97 -2.50 -9.16
N GLY A 466 18.39 -1.92 -8.13
CA GLY A 466 18.42 -0.48 -7.97
C GLY A 466 17.58 -0.01 -6.80
N PHE A 467 17.64 1.30 -6.57
CA PHE A 467 16.75 1.98 -5.64
C PHE A 467 16.58 3.44 -6.04
N TYR A 468 15.48 4.02 -5.59
CA TYR A 468 15.31 5.47 -5.56
C TYR A 468 14.77 5.93 -4.21
N VAL A 469 15.06 7.17 -3.89
CA VAL A 469 14.49 7.91 -2.75
C VAL A 469 13.96 9.23 -3.28
N ARG A 470 12.69 9.48 -3.02
CA ARG A 470 11.96 10.67 -3.43
C ARG A 470 11.56 11.44 -2.19
N ASN A 471 11.99 12.70 -2.08
CA ASN A 471 11.71 13.55 -0.94
C ASN A 471 10.84 14.72 -1.37
N THR A 472 9.81 15.03 -0.59
CA THR A 472 8.91 16.15 -0.83
C THR A 472 8.64 16.89 0.48
N LEU A 473 8.86 18.20 0.47
CA LEU A 473 8.46 19.10 1.53
C LEU A 473 7.29 19.96 1.04
N ASP A 474 6.12 19.66 1.55
CA ASP A 474 4.88 20.39 1.30
C ASP A 474 4.70 21.50 2.34
N VAL A 475 4.39 22.72 1.92
CA VAL A 475 4.07 23.85 2.81
C VAL A 475 2.70 24.40 2.43
N SER A 476 1.75 24.30 3.34
CA SER A 476 0.38 24.79 3.12
C SER A 476 0.36 26.32 3.05
N LEU A 477 -0.10 26.87 1.92
CA LEU A 477 -0.33 28.31 1.76
C LEU A 477 -1.64 28.73 2.43
N ASN A 478 -2.67 27.92 2.21
CA ASN A 478 -3.99 28.03 2.81
C ASN A 478 -4.66 26.64 2.85
N GLN A 479 -5.96 26.57 3.10
CA GLN A 479 -6.69 25.29 3.18
C GLN A 479 -6.72 24.52 1.85
N ASN A 480 -6.60 25.20 0.70
CA ASN A 480 -6.81 24.63 -0.62
C ASN A 480 -5.51 24.48 -1.43
N HIS A 481 -4.46 25.20 -1.07
CA HIS A 481 -3.25 25.30 -1.89
C HIS A 481 -1.98 25.03 -1.08
N THR A 482 -1.07 24.27 -1.66
CA THR A 482 0.19 23.84 -1.07
C THR A 482 1.31 24.03 -2.07
N LEU A 483 2.38 24.72 -1.65
CA LEU A 483 3.66 24.72 -2.38
C LEU A 483 4.49 23.53 -1.94
N TYR A 484 5.30 22.99 -2.86
CA TYR A 484 6.24 21.95 -2.49
C TYR A 484 7.60 22.08 -3.17
N LEU A 485 8.59 21.54 -2.47
CA LEU A 485 9.94 21.30 -2.98
C LEU A 485 10.20 19.80 -3.01
N GLY A 486 10.86 19.35 -4.04
CA GLY A 486 11.25 17.96 -4.22
C GLY A 486 12.71 17.79 -4.53
N LEU A 487 13.34 16.76 -3.94
CA LEU A 487 14.70 16.33 -4.23
C LEU A 487 14.74 14.80 -4.26
N ASP A 488 15.11 14.26 -5.42
CA ASP A 488 15.04 12.84 -5.70
C ASP A 488 16.41 12.30 -6.12
N TYR A 489 16.69 11.07 -5.69
CA TYR A 489 17.92 10.36 -6.04
C TYR A 489 17.62 8.91 -6.39
N GLY A 490 18.30 8.37 -7.40
CA GLY A 490 18.23 6.96 -7.72
C GLY A 490 19.53 6.43 -8.28
N LYS A 491 19.71 5.12 -8.10
CA LYS A 491 20.86 4.38 -8.61
C LYS A 491 20.47 2.98 -9.02
N VAL A 492 21.00 2.51 -10.14
CA VAL A 492 20.84 1.14 -10.63
C VAL A 492 22.16 0.39 -10.55
N TYR A 493 22.11 -0.94 -10.45
CA TYR A 493 23.24 -1.84 -10.29
C TYR A 493 23.01 -3.13 -11.07
N GLY A 494 24.05 -3.85 -11.36
CA GLY A 494 24.01 -5.16 -12.00
C GLY A 494 24.90 -5.20 -13.22
N LYS A 495 24.97 -6.35 -13.87
CA LYS A 495 25.82 -6.56 -15.06
C LYS A 495 25.38 -5.69 -16.24
N SER A 496 24.08 -5.49 -16.41
CA SER A 496 23.52 -4.64 -17.47
C SER A 496 23.95 -3.18 -17.36
N THR A 497 24.57 -2.75 -16.25
CA THR A 497 25.10 -1.39 -16.13
C THR A 497 26.40 -1.16 -16.93
N GLU A 498 27.06 -2.20 -17.42
CA GLU A 498 28.22 -2.11 -18.29
C GLU A 498 27.84 -1.56 -19.68
N ASP A 499 26.59 -1.76 -20.10
CA ASP A 499 26.06 -1.39 -21.42
C ASP A 499 25.31 -0.05 -21.42
N ILE A 500 25.21 0.65 -20.28
CA ILE A 500 24.49 1.92 -20.16
C ILE A 500 25.43 3.08 -19.81
N LEU A 501 25.00 4.30 -20.16
CA LEU A 501 25.82 5.53 -20.04
C LEU A 501 26.20 5.89 -18.59
N GLY A 502 25.57 5.29 -17.60
CA GLY A 502 25.83 5.51 -16.19
C GLY A 502 24.74 4.96 -15.30
N THR A 503 24.87 5.13 -13.98
CA THR A 503 24.05 4.41 -13.02
C THR A 503 23.28 5.29 -12.04
N LYS A 504 23.46 6.61 -12.05
CA LYS A 504 22.93 7.53 -11.04
C LYS A 504 22.19 8.69 -11.68
N LEU A 505 21.06 9.06 -11.08
CA LEU A 505 20.30 10.25 -11.43
C LEU A 505 19.93 11.03 -10.16
N TRP A 506 19.99 12.37 -10.26
CA TRP A 506 19.42 13.28 -9.29
C TRP A 506 18.44 14.21 -9.99
N GLY A 507 17.34 14.51 -9.33
CA GLY A 507 16.35 15.44 -9.84
C GLY A 507 15.76 16.32 -8.76
N GLY A 508 15.32 17.50 -9.16
CA GLY A 508 14.69 18.46 -8.28
C GLY A 508 13.40 19.00 -8.88
N ALA A 509 12.47 19.42 -8.04
CA ALA A 509 11.23 20.02 -8.48
C ALA A 509 10.73 21.10 -7.50
N VAL A 510 10.05 22.10 -8.04
CA VAL A 510 9.24 23.05 -7.30
C VAL A 510 7.85 23.06 -7.93
N GLY A 511 6.82 22.99 -7.10
CA GLY A 511 5.46 22.91 -7.63
C GLY A 511 4.41 23.44 -6.66
N MET A 512 3.22 23.54 -7.19
CA MET A 512 2.01 23.89 -6.45
C MET A 512 0.93 22.85 -6.73
N LYS A 513 0.30 22.37 -5.69
CA LYS A 513 -0.86 21.45 -5.77
C LYS A 513 -2.00 21.99 -4.91
N GLY A 514 -3.20 21.62 -5.28
CA GLY A 514 -4.39 22.05 -4.54
C GLY A 514 -5.68 21.65 -5.22
N HIS A 515 -6.78 22.24 -4.72
CA HIS A 515 -8.09 22.02 -5.29
C HIS A 515 -8.86 23.34 -5.42
N TYR A 516 -9.75 23.36 -6.41
CA TYR A 516 -10.73 24.43 -6.63
C TYR A 516 -12.08 23.77 -6.90
N GLY A 517 -12.99 23.83 -5.93
CA GLY A 517 -14.22 23.02 -5.96
C GLY A 517 -13.89 21.51 -5.97
N SER A 518 -14.45 20.78 -6.95
CA SER A 518 -14.19 19.35 -7.17
C SER A 518 -12.94 19.07 -8.03
N ALA A 519 -12.31 20.11 -8.59
CA ALA A 519 -11.13 19.97 -9.43
C ALA A 519 -9.85 20.01 -8.60
N ASN A 520 -9.01 18.99 -8.74
CA ASN A 520 -7.66 18.94 -8.17
C ASN A 520 -6.64 19.28 -9.25
N TYR A 521 -5.54 19.91 -8.86
CA TYR A 521 -4.44 20.20 -9.77
C TYR A 521 -3.08 19.99 -9.09
N ASN A 522 -2.07 19.67 -9.90
CA ASN A 522 -0.68 19.63 -9.56
C ASN A 522 0.16 20.15 -10.72
N ILE A 523 0.84 21.26 -10.54
CA ILE A 523 1.68 21.91 -11.54
C ILE A 523 3.06 22.10 -10.97
N PHE A 524 4.09 21.66 -11.69
CA PHE A 524 5.46 21.78 -11.21
C PHE A 524 6.45 21.97 -12.33
N LEU A 525 7.54 22.64 -11.99
CA LEU A 525 8.74 22.71 -12.80
C LEU A 525 9.81 21.83 -12.15
N SER A 526 10.39 20.92 -12.92
CA SER A 526 11.45 20.03 -12.48
C SER A 526 12.66 20.10 -13.38
N THR A 527 13.82 19.72 -12.84
CA THR A 527 15.10 19.77 -13.53
C THR A 527 15.97 18.57 -13.15
N PRO A 528 16.68 17.95 -14.12
CA PRO A 528 17.76 17.04 -13.79
C PRO A 528 18.87 17.83 -13.10
N LEU A 529 19.33 17.37 -11.93
CA LEU A 529 20.43 17.98 -11.17
C LEU A 529 21.76 17.27 -11.46
N GLN A 530 21.70 15.96 -11.70
CA GLN A 530 22.84 15.16 -12.13
C GLN A 530 22.40 14.10 -13.13
N VAL A 531 23.12 14.04 -14.23
CA VAL A 531 22.96 13.05 -15.30
C VAL A 531 24.33 12.47 -15.67
N PRO A 532 24.41 11.23 -16.16
CA PRO A 532 25.63 10.67 -16.72
C PRO A 532 26.09 11.43 -17.98
N ASN A 533 27.37 11.37 -18.28
CA ASN A 533 27.92 11.94 -19.51
C ASN A 533 27.26 11.26 -20.74
N GLY A 534 26.82 12.07 -21.70
CA GLY A 534 26.13 11.56 -22.90
C GLY A 534 24.64 11.23 -22.72
N PHE A 535 24.10 11.32 -21.50
CA PHE A 535 22.67 11.09 -21.22
C PHE A 535 21.90 12.38 -21.49
N THR A 536 21.38 12.52 -22.71
CA THR A 536 20.68 13.73 -23.16
C THR A 536 19.24 13.75 -22.70
N VAL A 537 18.87 14.73 -21.90
CA VAL A 537 17.51 14.97 -21.40
C VAL A 537 17.18 16.46 -21.42
N PRO A 538 15.90 16.86 -21.41
CA PRO A 538 15.51 18.27 -21.28
C PRO A 538 16.06 18.88 -19.99
N HIS A 539 16.59 20.10 -20.05
CA HIS A 539 17.08 20.81 -18.87
C HIS A 539 15.96 21.20 -17.89
N ARG A 540 14.76 21.39 -18.39
CA ARG A 540 13.58 21.74 -17.57
C ARG A 540 12.36 20.99 -18.09
N VAL A 541 11.55 20.48 -17.17
CA VAL A 541 10.35 19.72 -17.47
C VAL A 541 9.18 20.33 -16.69
N LEU A 542 8.16 20.76 -17.42
CA LEU A 542 6.90 21.22 -16.83
C LEU A 542 5.96 20.02 -16.70
N GLY A 543 5.53 19.72 -15.48
CA GLY A 543 4.50 18.73 -15.20
C GLY A 543 3.16 19.40 -14.89
N ILE A 544 2.10 18.90 -15.50
CA ILE A 544 0.72 19.34 -15.30
C ILE A 544 -0.14 18.11 -15.11
N GLN A 545 -0.91 18.09 -14.03
CA GLN A 545 -1.92 17.07 -13.76
C GLN A 545 -3.17 17.75 -13.22
N MET A 546 -4.32 17.38 -13.74
CA MET A 546 -5.63 17.85 -13.30
C MET A 546 -6.59 16.67 -13.18
N SER A 547 -7.48 16.70 -12.20
CA SER A 547 -8.54 15.70 -12.06
C SER A 547 -9.79 16.31 -11.45
N VAL A 548 -10.94 15.75 -11.80
CA VAL A 548 -12.26 16.16 -11.30
C VAL A 548 -12.99 14.91 -10.83
N ALA A 549 -13.47 14.93 -9.59
CA ALA A 549 -14.42 13.94 -9.08
C ALA A 549 -15.85 14.40 -9.40
N LEU A 550 -16.64 13.51 -10.01
CA LEU A 550 -18.00 13.74 -10.50
C LEU A 550 -19.04 13.12 -9.58
#